data_823a8e4b89cf74dc7c5015446663d05b
#
_entry.id   823a8e4b89cf74dc7c5015446663d05b
#
_cell.length_a   1.000
_cell.length_b   1.000
_cell.length_c   1.000
_cell.angle_alpha   90.00
_cell.angle_beta   90.00
_cell.angle_gamma   90.00
#
_symmetry.space_group_name_H-M   'P 1'
#
loop_
_entity.id
_entity.type
_entity.pdbx_description
1 polymer ?
#
loop_
_entity_poly.entity_id
_entity_poly.type
_entity_poly.pdbx_seq_one_letter_code
_entity_poly.pdbx_strand_id
1 'polypeptide(L)'
;SRGLGDVYKRQINNRPQHQHVLYKFNEFKIGNLAISSITASELAFGAQKSTRKKRNIEVLDSLFEILEILPYDHKAIPHYARIRQYLEASGKIIGELDMLIAAHAISLDMVLVTNNIKEFSRIAELKLENWV
;
A
#
# COMPACT_ATOMS: atom_id res chain seq x y z
N SER A 1 -3.76 4.76 -7.23
CA SER A 1 -2.67 4.81 -6.25
C SER A 1 -2.76 3.66 -5.29
N ARG A 2 -1.70 2.89 -5.18
CA ARG A 2 -1.71 1.64 -4.41
C ARG A 2 -1.05 1.74 -3.05
N GLY A 3 -0.05 2.58 -2.90
CA GLY A 3 0.69 2.70 -1.65
C GLY A 3 0.01 3.54 -0.59
N LEU A 4 -1.23 3.95 -0.82
CA LEU A 4 -1.99 4.75 0.12
C LEU A 4 -2.06 4.09 1.49
N GLY A 5 -2.16 2.75 1.50
CA GLY A 5 -2.18 2.00 2.75
C GLY A 5 -0.93 2.18 3.61
N ASP A 6 0.25 2.28 2.99
CA ASP A 6 1.49 2.51 3.73
C ASP A 6 1.44 3.84 4.48
N VAL A 7 0.89 4.87 3.84
CA VAL A 7 0.74 6.19 4.42
C VAL A 7 -0.23 6.16 5.59
N TYR A 8 -1.40 5.54 5.41
CA TYR A 8 -2.39 5.41 6.46
C TYR A 8 -1.94 4.52 7.61
N LYS A 9 -1.15 3.51 7.32
CA LYS A 9 -0.55 2.65 8.32
C LYS A 9 0.24 3.45 9.35
N ARG A 10 0.97 4.47 8.89
CA ARG A 10 1.69 5.37 9.77
C ARG A 10 0.75 6.27 10.56
N GLN A 11 -0.34 6.69 9.95
CA GLN A 11 -1.35 7.50 10.63
C GLN A 11 -1.96 6.74 11.80
N ILE A 12 -2.21 5.44 11.64
CA ILE A 12 -2.69 4.59 12.72
C ILE A 12 -1.69 4.54 13.86
N ASN A 13 -0.39 4.63 13.56
CA ASN A 13 0.67 4.68 14.56
C ASN A 13 0.76 6.06 15.24
N ASN A 14 -0.10 6.99 14.86
CA ASN A 14 -0.27 8.28 15.51
C ASN A 14 0.99 9.15 15.52
N ARG A 15 1.72 9.17 14.41
CA ARG A 15 2.93 9.98 14.26
C ARG A 15 2.57 11.35 13.66
N PRO A 16 3.04 12.47 14.25
CA PRO A 16 2.65 13.81 13.80
C PRO A 16 2.88 14.09 12.32
N GLN A 17 3.98 13.62 11.73
CA GLN A 17 4.26 13.86 10.32
C GLN A 17 3.23 13.25 9.38
N HIS A 18 2.44 12.30 9.85
CA HIS A 18 1.45 11.62 9.01
C HIS A 18 0.13 12.38 8.90
N GLN A 19 -0.11 13.36 9.78
CA GLN A 19 -1.28 14.22 9.67
C GLN A 19 -1.20 15.06 8.40
N HIS A 20 0.02 15.46 8.00
CA HIS A 20 0.23 16.18 6.76
C HIS A 20 -0.19 15.34 5.55
N VAL A 21 0.03 14.04 5.61
CA VAL A 21 -0.40 13.12 4.55
C VAL A 21 -1.93 13.05 4.48
N LEU A 22 -2.61 12.96 5.63
CA LEU A 22 -4.07 12.98 5.65
C LEU A 22 -4.62 14.26 5.04
N TYR A 23 -3.98 15.41 5.32
CA TYR A 23 -4.39 16.66 4.72
C TYR A 23 -4.30 16.61 3.20
N LYS A 24 -3.23 16.04 2.66
CA LYS A 24 -3.09 15.87 1.22
C LYS A 24 -4.17 14.98 0.61
N PHE A 25 -4.55 13.92 1.31
CA PHE A 25 -5.63 13.07 0.83
C PHE A 25 -6.93 13.82 0.66
N ASN A 26 -7.21 14.77 1.54
CA ASN A 26 -8.41 15.57 1.45
C ASN A 26 -8.44 16.47 0.21
N GLU A 27 -7.29 16.72 -0.41
CA GLU A 27 -7.19 17.51 -1.64
C GLU A 27 -7.48 16.71 -2.89
N PHE A 28 -7.51 15.36 -2.79
CA PHE A 28 -7.72 14.48 -3.93
C PHE A 28 -9.17 14.03 -4.01
N LYS A 29 -9.62 13.75 -5.22
CA LYS A 29 -10.92 13.11 -5.41
C LYS A 29 -10.79 11.67 -4.92
N ILE A 30 -11.60 11.33 -3.92
CA ILE A 30 -11.54 10.00 -3.28
C ILE A 30 -11.75 8.87 -4.30
N GLY A 31 -12.57 9.08 -5.33
CA GLY A 31 -12.80 8.08 -6.36
C GLY A 31 -11.57 7.69 -7.18
N ASN A 32 -10.49 8.49 -7.10
CA ASN A 32 -9.23 8.19 -7.79
C ASN A 32 -8.24 7.43 -6.92
N LEU A 33 -8.61 7.14 -5.67
CA LEU A 33 -7.74 6.48 -4.72
C LEU A 33 -8.30 5.13 -4.33
N ALA A 34 -7.41 4.17 -4.22
CA ALA A 34 -7.78 2.83 -3.82
C ALA A 34 -6.63 2.19 -3.04
N ILE A 35 -6.92 1.11 -2.32
CA ILE A 35 -5.88 0.32 -1.69
C ILE A 35 -6.00 -1.13 -2.13
N SER A 36 -4.86 -1.81 -2.15
CA SER A 36 -4.83 -3.25 -2.39
C SER A 36 -5.44 -3.99 -1.20
N SER A 37 -6.15 -5.09 -1.47
CA SER A 37 -6.63 -5.98 -0.41
C SER A 37 -5.46 -6.53 0.43
N ILE A 38 -4.27 -6.63 -0.15
CA ILE A 38 -3.06 -7.02 0.58
C ILE A 38 -2.72 -5.95 1.63
N THR A 39 -2.68 -4.68 1.22
CA THR A 39 -2.41 -3.56 2.11
C THR A 39 -3.49 -3.45 3.18
N ALA A 40 -4.76 -3.62 2.80
CA ALA A 40 -5.86 -3.60 3.76
C ALA A 40 -5.68 -4.67 4.84
N SER A 41 -5.23 -5.87 4.43
CA SER A 41 -4.96 -6.96 5.37
C SER A 41 -3.84 -6.61 6.35
N GLU A 42 -2.77 -5.97 5.87
CA GLU A 42 -1.67 -5.54 6.75
C GLU A 42 -2.15 -4.49 7.76
N LEU A 43 -2.94 -3.54 7.30
CA LEU A 43 -3.50 -2.51 8.18
C LEU A 43 -4.40 -3.13 9.24
N ALA A 44 -5.26 -4.06 8.86
CA ALA A 44 -6.15 -4.76 9.78
C ALA A 44 -5.35 -5.54 10.84
N PHE A 45 -4.30 -6.23 10.42
CA PHE A 45 -3.41 -6.92 11.35
C PHE A 45 -2.74 -5.94 12.31
N GLY A 46 -2.23 -4.83 11.79
CA GLY A 46 -1.60 -3.79 12.62
C GLY A 46 -2.55 -3.25 13.68
N ALA A 47 -3.82 -3.04 13.33
CA ALA A 47 -4.82 -2.59 14.28
C ALA A 47 -5.08 -3.64 15.37
N GLN A 48 -5.17 -4.91 14.99
CA GLN A 48 -5.42 -6.01 15.93
C GLN A 48 -4.33 -6.15 16.99
N LYS A 49 -3.07 -5.92 16.63
CA LYS A 49 -1.96 -6.07 17.57
C LYS A 49 -1.60 -4.77 18.29
N SER A 50 -2.24 -3.66 17.99
CA SER A 50 -1.89 -2.37 18.57
C SER A 50 -2.39 -2.23 20.01
N THR A 51 -1.76 -1.33 20.77
CA THR A 51 -2.18 -1.02 22.15
C THR A 51 -3.51 -0.27 22.20
N ARG A 52 -3.88 0.40 21.08
CA ARG A 52 -5.16 1.11 20.95
C ARG A 52 -6.05 0.40 19.93
N LYS A 53 -6.22 -0.89 20.15
CA LYS A 53 -6.91 -1.77 19.21
C LYS A 53 -8.29 -1.25 18.80
N LYS A 54 -9.14 -0.93 19.77
CA LYS A 54 -10.51 -0.48 19.47
C LYS A 54 -10.51 0.78 18.61
N ARG A 55 -9.72 1.77 19.00
CA ARG A 55 -9.61 3.02 18.26
C ARG A 55 -9.10 2.80 16.84
N ASN A 56 -8.05 1.99 16.72
CA ASN A 56 -7.43 1.76 15.41
C ASN A 56 -8.33 0.96 14.48
N ILE A 57 -9.12 0.03 15.00
CA ILE A 57 -10.12 -0.67 14.20
C ILE A 57 -11.19 0.31 13.70
N GLU A 58 -11.65 1.21 14.56
CA GLU A 58 -12.64 2.23 14.18
C GLU A 58 -12.09 3.17 13.09
N VAL A 59 -10.81 3.57 13.21
CA VAL A 59 -10.16 4.39 12.19
C VAL A 59 -10.10 3.66 10.86
N LEU A 60 -9.74 2.38 10.87
CA LEU A 60 -9.71 1.58 9.63
C LEU A 60 -11.10 1.39 9.03
N ASP A 61 -12.10 1.12 9.86
CA ASP A 61 -13.46 0.95 9.35
C ASP A 61 -13.92 2.22 8.62
N SER A 62 -13.61 3.38 9.18
CA SER A 62 -13.93 4.66 8.54
C SER A 62 -13.17 4.82 7.22
N LEU A 63 -11.90 4.45 7.20
CA LEU A 63 -11.09 4.52 5.99
C LEU A 63 -11.64 3.61 4.89
N PHE A 64 -12.01 2.39 5.25
CA PHE A 64 -12.51 1.39 4.29
C PHE A 64 -13.89 1.76 3.74
N GLU A 65 -14.62 2.65 4.40
CA GLU A 65 -15.89 3.15 3.87
C GLU A 65 -15.68 4.14 2.73
N ILE A 66 -14.56 4.87 2.73
CA ILE A 66 -14.31 5.92 1.75
C ILE A 66 -13.34 5.53 0.65
N LEU A 67 -12.52 4.52 0.85
CA LEU A 67 -11.57 4.04 -0.15
C LEU A 67 -12.04 2.73 -0.75
N GLU A 68 -11.83 2.59 -2.05
CA GLU A 68 -12.09 1.33 -2.71
C GLU A 68 -10.99 0.33 -2.37
N ILE A 69 -11.37 -0.87 -1.93
CA ILE A 69 -10.43 -1.97 -1.72
C ILE A 69 -10.46 -2.84 -2.98
N LEU A 70 -9.33 -2.93 -3.66
CA LEU A 70 -9.22 -3.69 -4.89
C LEU A 70 -8.66 -5.08 -4.61
N PRO A 71 -9.34 -6.13 -5.05
CA PRO A 71 -8.91 -7.49 -4.75
C PRO A 71 -7.66 -7.87 -5.56
N TYR A 72 -6.72 -8.50 -4.88
CA TYR A 72 -5.58 -9.13 -5.54
C TYR A 72 -6.12 -10.40 -6.23
N ASP A 73 -6.05 -10.44 -7.54
CA ASP A 73 -6.61 -11.55 -8.29
C ASP A 73 -5.60 -12.18 -9.24
N HIS A 74 -6.08 -13.10 -10.08
CA HIS A 74 -5.24 -13.88 -10.98
C HIS A 74 -4.43 -13.02 -11.97
N LYS A 75 -4.86 -11.82 -12.27
CA LYS A 75 -4.13 -10.93 -13.19
C LYS A 75 -2.77 -10.54 -12.67
N ALA A 76 -2.61 -10.51 -11.35
CA ALA A 76 -1.35 -10.14 -10.71
C ALA A 76 -0.34 -11.30 -10.70
N ILE A 77 -0.80 -12.54 -10.85
CA ILE A 77 0.05 -13.74 -10.69
C ILE A 77 1.31 -13.71 -11.57
N PRO A 78 1.22 -13.49 -12.90
CA PRO A 78 2.43 -13.51 -13.72
C PRO A 78 3.38 -12.37 -13.39
N HIS A 79 2.85 -11.22 -12.96
CA HIS A 79 3.69 -10.09 -12.56
C HIS A 79 4.47 -10.42 -11.29
N TYR A 80 3.81 -11.02 -10.30
CA TYR A 80 4.47 -11.43 -9.07
C TYR A 80 5.60 -12.43 -9.36
N ALA A 81 5.32 -13.44 -10.15
CA ALA A 81 6.30 -14.47 -10.48
C ALA A 81 7.55 -13.87 -11.14
N ARG A 82 7.33 -12.96 -12.09
CA ARG A 82 8.42 -12.31 -12.82
C ARG A 82 9.23 -11.37 -11.93
N ILE A 83 8.54 -10.57 -11.12
CA ILE A 83 9.19 -9.64 -10.19
C ILE A 83 10.06 -10.40 -9.21
N ARG A 84 9.52 -11.41 -8.58
CA ARG A 84 10.25 -12.19 -7.58
C ARG A 84 11.46 -12.89 -8.19
N GLN A 85 11.29 -13.51 -9.36
CA GLN A 85 12.40 -14.16 -10.04
C GLN A 85 13.53 -13.17 -10.34
N TYR A 86 13.19 -12.00 -10.84
CA TYR A 86 14.18 -10.98 -11.17
C TYR A 86 14.91 -10.49 -9.91
N LEU A 87 14.18 -10.18 -8.84
CA LEU A 87 14.78 -9.65 -7.61
C LEU A 87 15.65 -10.70 -6.91
N GLU A 88 15.23 -11.96 -6.89
CA GLU A 88 16.05 -13.03 -6.32
C GLU A 88 17.31 -13.24 -7.13
N ALA A 89 17.20 -13.27 -8.45
CA ALA A 89 18.35 -13.47 -9.33
C ALA A 89 19.38 -12.32 -9.22
N SER A 90 18.92 -11.10 -8.98
CA SER A 90 19.81 -9.94 -8.85
C SER A 90 20.27 -9.68 -7.41
N GLY A 91 19.84 -10.51 -6.45
CA GLY A 91 20.22 -10.35 -5.04
C GLY A 91 19.63 -9.12 -4.37
N LYS A 92 18.50 -8.62 -4.88
CA LYS A 92 17.87 -7.39 -4.39
C LYS A 92 16.43 -7.63 -3.96
N ILE A 93 16.20 -8.72 -3.24
CA ILE A 93 14.87 -9.10 -2.80
C ILE A 93 14.26 -8.05 -1.86
N ILE A 94 12.96 -7.87 -1.95
CA ILE A 94 12.18 -7.05 -1.02
C ILE A 94 11.19 -7.95 -0.29
N GLY A 95 10.43 -7.40 0.65
CA GLY A 95 9.44 -8.18 1.40
C GLY A 95 8.40 -8.83 0.50
N GLU A 96 7.91 -10.01 0.88
CA GLU A 96 6.94 -10.76 0.07
C GLU A 96 5.64 -9.98 -0.14
N LEU A 97 5.12 -9.34 0.91
CA LEU A 97 3.90 -8.54 0.79
C LEU A 97 4.11 -7.35 -0.14
N ASP A 98 5.29 -6.74 -0.10
CA ASP A 98 5.61 -5.62 -1.00
C ASP A 98 5.67 -6.09 -2.45
N MET A 99 6.17 -7.28 -2.71
CA MET A 99 6.16 -7.84 -4.06
C MET A 99 4.73 -8.09 -4.56
N LEU A 100 3.85 -8.56 -3.68
CA LEU A 100 2.43 -8.74 -4.02
C LEU A 100 1.76 -7.41 -4.33
N ILE A 101 2.03 -6.38 -3.52
CA ILE A 101 1.48 -5.05 -3.73
C ILE A 101 1.96 -4.47 -5.07
N ALA A 102 3.25 -4.60 -5.36
CA ALA A 102 3.81 -4.13 -6.62
C ALA A 102 3.20 -4.85 -7.83
N ALA A 103 3.08 -6.16 -7.76
CA ALA A 103 2.47 -6.97 -8.82
C ALA A 103 1.02 -6.55 -9.05
N HIS A 104 0.30 -6.28 -7.97
CA HIS A 104 -1.09 -5.84 -8.03
C HIS A 104 -1.21 -4.49 -8.74
N ALA A 105 -0.38 -3.52 -8.36
CA ALA A 105 -0.39 -2.20 -9.00
C ALA A 105 -0.08 -2.28 -10.49
N ILE A 106 0.92 -3.06 -10.85
CA ILE A 106 1.31 -3.25 -12.26
C ILE A 106 0.17 -3.91 -13.04
N SER A 107 -0.47 -4.92 -12.48
CA SER A 107 -1.55 -5.64 -13.16
C SER A 107 -2.73 -4.75 -13.49
N LEU A 108 -2.92 -3.66 -12.73
CA LEU A 108 -4.01 -2.70 -12.94
C LEU A 108 -3.53 -1.40 -13.59
N ASP A 109 -2.25 -1.33 -13.95
CA ASP A 109 -1.62 -0.14 -14.52
C ASP A 109 -1.88 1.11 -13.66
N MET A 110 -1.68 0.98 -12.36
CA MET A 110 -1.89 2.06 -11.40
C MET A 110 -0.60 2.50 -10.76
N VAL A 111 -0.58 3.76 -10.33
CA VAL A 111 0.57 4.33 -9.61
C VAL A 111 0.53 3.86 -8.17
N LEU A 112 1.66 3.37 -7.66
CA LEU A 112 1.82 3.01 -6.27
C LEU A 112 2.30 4.23 -5.49
N VAL A 113 1.52 4.67 -4.51
CA VAL A 113 1.91 5.75 -3.60
C VAL A 113 2.47 5.13 -2.33
N THR A 114 3.74 5.37 -2.06
CA THR A 114 4.42 4.79 -0.91
C THR A 114 5.58 5.69 -0.49
N ASN A 115 5.98 5.60 0.78
CA ASN A 115 7.22 6.23 1.22
C ASN A 115 8.42 5.26 1.20
N ASN A 116 8.18 4.01 0.82
CA ASN A 116 9.24 3.00 0.73
C ASN A 116 9.83 2.96 -0.69
N ILE A 117 10.25 4.11 -1.17
CA ILE A 117 10.76 4.29 -2.55
C ILE A 117 12.02 3.45 -2.78
N LYS A 118 12.89 3.37 -1.79
CA LYS A 118 14.16 2.65 -1.93
C LYS A 118 13.95 1.21 -2.40
N GLU A 119 13.01 0.51 -1.80
CA GLU A 119 12.76 -0.89 -2.14
C GLU A 119 11.92 -1.05 -3.40
N PHE A 120 10.83 -0.30 -3.51
CA PHE A 120 9.95 -0.41 -4.67
C PHE A 120 10.61 0.06 -5.97
N SER A 121 11.59 0.97 -5.90
CA SER A 121 12.31 1.42 -7.11
C SER A 121 13.15 0.33 -7.75
N ARG A 122 13.37 -0.78 -7.06
CA ARG A 122 14.05 -1.96 -7.63
C ARG A 122 13.22 -2.62 -8.73
N ILE A 123 11.95 -2.26 -8.85
CA ILE A 123 11.02 -2.78 -9.85
C ILE A 123 10.84 -1.71 -10.91
N ALA A 124 11.57 -1.83 -12.02
CA ALA A 124 11.68 -0.77 -13.02
C ALA A 124 10.34 -0.37 -13.67
N GLU A 125 9.45 -1.32 -13.87
CA GLU A 125 8.17 -1.08 -14.55
C GLU A 125 7.08 -0.51 -13.65
N LEU A 126 7.34 -0.41 -12.34
CA LEU A 126 6.39 0.11 -11.37
C LEU A 126 6.40 1.64 -11.39
N LYS A 127 5.21 2.22 -11.50
CA LYS A 127 5.04 3.67 -11.41
C LYS A 127 4.92 4.06 -9.94
N LEU A 128 5.80 4.92 -9.46
CA LEU A 128 5.89 5.28 -8.05
C LEU A 128 5.68 6.77 -7.82
N GLU A 129 5.03 7.09 -6.70
CA GLU A 129 4.98 8.45 -6.15
C GLU A 129 5.18 8.40 -4.65
N ASN A 130 5.83 9.41 -4.10
CA ASN A 130 6.02 9.58 -2.67
C ASN A 130 5.31 10.87 -2.23
N TRP A 131 4.35 10.75 -1.30
CA TRP A 131 3.58 11.87 -0.81
C TRP A 131 4.03 12.35 0.57
N VAL A 132 5.06 11.72 1.14
CA VAL A 132 5.54 12.06 2.50
C VAL A 132 6.83 12.85 2.43
#